data_8b12d775c7d7c40cb91e51da96d376f0
#
_entry.id   8b12d775c7d7c40cb91e51da96d376f0
#
_cell.length_a   1.000
_cell.length_b   1.000
_cell.length_c   1.000
_cell.angle_alpha   90.00
_cell.angle_beta   90.00
_cell.angle_gamma   90.00
#
_symmetry.space_group_name_H-M   'P 1'
#
loop_
_entity.id
_entity.type
_entity.pdbx_description
1 polymer ?
#
loop_
_entity_poly.entity_id
_entity_poly.type
_entity_poly.pdbx_seq_one_letter_code
_entity_poly.pdbx_strand_id
1 'polypeptide(L)'
;MWRTLLSISAILAMWFAGGVAQAQDLPPKIWDITLGIPIRQLPLKDFVDPACGTNGGPPARVLKGFEEFALCPVEQSTGLREVWFRYDDEMEYVARARRSGVLIRQYQANSLAGQPIITSFLIDNAGLVQGYRIVNDPRVEGSTRIDAFNIADLFKGIAGMGIPCTDLPPAEGERPINDIFIKEICELKTDDKIVRVESRRYYKPGQYAVDPNENRLTENQFESSARLEVYHPPRRIGP
;
A
#
# COMPACT_ATOMS: atom_id res chain seq x y z
N MET A 1 -20.55 -85.07 16.76
CA MET A 1 -19.43 -84.25 17.28
C MET A 1 -19.01 -83.28 16.17
N TRP A 2 -19.60 -82.10 16.11
CA TRP A 2 -19.18 -81.05 15.14
C TRP A 2 -18.79 -79.83 15.94
N ARG A 3 -17.53 -79.38 15.75
CA ARG A 3 -16.97 -78.19 16.32
C ARG A 3 -17.10 -77.06 15.26
N THR A 4 -17.93 -76.09 15.55
CA THR A 4 -18.04 -74.86 14.79
C THR A 4 -16.92 -73.89 15.21
N LEU A 5 -16.05 -73.49 14.26
CA LEU A 5 -15.06 -72.46 14.39
C LEU A 5 -15.69 -71.10 14.04
N LEU A 6 -15.79 -70.24 15.03
CA LEU A 6 -16.21 -68.82 14.85
C LEU A 6 -14.97 -68.02 14.48
N SER A 7 -14.92 -67.53 13.24
CA SER A 7 -13.92 -66.58 12.77
C SER A 7 -14.39 -65.14 13.15
N ILE A 8 -13.63 -64.51 14.05
CA ILE A 8 -13.80 -63.10 14.41
C ILE A 8 -12.97 -62.27 13.42
N SER A 9 -13.67 -61.62 12.49
CA SER A 9 -13.03 -60.62 11.60
C SER A 9 -13.03 -59.27 12.31
N ALA A 10 -11.86 -58.83 12.78
CA ALA A 10 -11.61 -57.51 13.32
C ALA A 10 -11.53 -56.50 12.16
N ILE A 11 -12.55 -55.66 11.99
CA ILE A 11 -12.51 -54.54 11.04
C ILE A 11 -11.79 -53.39 11.72
N LEU A 12 -10.54 -53.13 11.28
CA LEU A 12 -9.76 -51.95 11.65
C LEU A 12 -10.32 -50.75 10.89
N ALA A 13 -11.17 -49.96 11.51
CA ALA A 13 -11.60 -48.67 10.99
C ALA A 13 -10.49 -47.64 11.20
N MET A 14 -9.64 -47.43 10.16
CA MET A 14 -8.72 -46.29 10.11
C MET A 14 -9.52 -45.02 9.95
N TRP A 15 -9.63 -44.26 11.02
CA TRP A 15 -10.09 -42.88 10.97
C TRP A 15 -9.01 -42.01 10.33
N PHE A 16 -9.14 -41.69 9.05
CA PHE A 16 -8.41 -40.61 8.43
C PHE A 16 -8.95 -39.32 9.02
N ALA A 17 -8.34 -38.81 10.07
CA ALA A 17 -8.50 -37.41 10.46
C ALA A 17 -7.84 -36.55 9.37
N GLY A 18 -8.59 -36.28 8.31
CA GLY A 18 -8.25 -35.28 7.31
C GLY A 18 -8.20 -33.93 8.01
N GLY A 19 -7.02 -33.50 8.43
CA GLY A 19 -6.81 -32.12 8.85
C GLY A 19 -7.18 -31.23 7.68
N VAL A 20 -8.29 -30.52 7.79
CA VAL A 20 -8.65 -29.42 6.90
C VAL A 20 -7.52 -28.40 7.10
N ALA A 21 -6.59 -28.31 6.16
CA ALA A 21 -5.66 -27.21 6.12
C ALA A 21 -6.53 -25.94 6.04
N GLN A 22 -6.61 -25.20 7.13
CA GLN A 22 -7.23 -23.88 7.11
C GLN A 22 -6.42 -23.06 6.10
N ALA A 23 -7.08 -22.67 5.01
CA ALA A 23 -6.54 -21.64 4.13
C ALA A 23 -6.32 -20.42 5.03
N GLN A 24 -5.05 -20.05 5.22
CA GLN A 24 -4.75 -18.81 5.92
C GLN A 24 -5.31 -17.68 5.06
N ASP A 25 -6.30 -16.98 5.58
CA ASP A 25 -6.85 -15.80 4.93
C ASP A 25 -5.70 -14.79 4.75
N LEU A 26 -5.47 -14.40 3.49
CA LEU A 26 -4.49 -13.37 3.18
C LEU A 26 -4.96 -12.04 3.78
N PRO A 27 -4.03 -11.20 4.26
CA PRO A 27 -4.41 -9.87 4.70
C PRO A 27 -5.08 -9.12 3.54
N PRO A 28 -6.21 -8.45 3.79
CA PRO A 28 -6.89 -7.71 2.74
C PRO A 28 -5.99 -6.59 2.21
N LYS A 29 -5.97 -6.41 0.90
CA LYS A 29 -5.23 -5.29 0.32
C LYS A 29 -6.01 -4.00 0.58
N ILE A 30 -5.30 -2.88 0.72
CA ILE A 30 -5.91 -1.59 1.03
C ILE A 30 -6.97 -1.17 -0.02
N TRP A 31 -6.79 -1.57 -1.27
CA TRP A 31 -7.76 -1.28 -2.36
C TRP A 31 -9.00 -2.17 -2.35
N ASP A 32 -9.01 -3.26 -1.54
CA ASP A 32 -10.16 -4.13 -1.35
C ASP A 32 -11.07 -3.64 -0.20
N ILE A 33 -10.62 -2.61 0.54
CA ILE A 33 -11.38 -2.05 1.65
C ILE A 33 -12.58 -1.24 1.14
N THR A 34 -13.73 -1.54 1.68
CA THR A 34 -14.96 -0.77 1.41
C THR A 34 -14.83 0.63 2.01
N LEU A 35 -15.00 1.66 1.20
CA LEU A 35 -15.00 3.04 1.67
C LEU A 35 -16.32 3.40 2.35
N GLY A 36 -16.29 4.38 3.24
CA GLY A 36 -17.44 4.84 4.02
C GLY A 36 -17.74 4.03 5.27
N ILE A 37 -16.95 3.00 5.59
CA ILE A 37 -17.11 2.22 6.82
C ILE A 37 -16.41 2.89 8.01
N PRO A 38 -16.92 2.73 9.25
CA PRO A 38 -16.22 3.13 10.45
C PRO A 38 -14.86 2.44 10.58
N ILE A 39 -13.83 3.17 10.99
CA ILE A 39 -12.47 2.65 11.12
C ILE A 39 -12.38 1.39 12.00
N ARG A 40 -13.26 1.28 13.02
CA ARG A 40 -13.33 0.10 13.90
C ARG A 40 -13.81 -1.18 13.20
N GLN A 41 -14.34 -1.08 11.96
CA GLN A 41 -14.76 -2.23 11.15
C GLN A 41 -13.66 -2.74 10.22
N LEU A 42 -12.52 -2.06 10.18
CA LEU A 42 -11.36 -2.56 9.46
C LEU A 42 -10.84 -3.84 10.13
N PRO A 43 -10.19 -4.74 9.37
CA PRO A 43 -9.50 -5.90 9.91
C PRO A 43 -8.18 -5.49 10.60
N LEU A 44 -8.30 -4.80 11.73
CA LEU A 44 -7.20 -4.11 12.42
C LEU A 44 -6.05 -5.05 12.85
N LYS A 45 -6.28 -6.35 12.88
CA LYS A 45 -5.22 -7.34 13.16
C LYS A 45 -4.14 -7.40 12.07
N ASP A 46 -4.51 -7.02 10.85
CA ASP A 46 -3.62 -7.08 9.69
C ASP A 46 -2.90 -5.74 9.42
N PHE A 47 -3.30 -4.68 10.15
CA PHE A 47 -2.76 -3.32 10.02
C PHE A 47 -2.12 -2.90 11.33
N VAL A 48 -0.80 -2.76 11.33
CA VAL A 48 0.00 -2.50 12.52
C VAL A 48 0.70 -1.14 12.46
N ASP A 49 1.20 -0.70 13.61
CA ASP A 49 1.99 0.52 13.77
C ASP A 49 1.30 1.81 13.24
N PRO A 50 0.01 2.07 13.57
CA PRO A 50 -0.67 3.25 13.06
C PRO A 50 0.03 4.54 13.51
N ALA A 51 0.13 5.50 12.57
CA ALA A 51 0.72 6.81 12.84
C ALA A 51 0.06 7.87 11.95
N CYS A 52 0.18 9.14 12.31
CA CYS A 52 -0.25 10.20 11.42
C CYS A 52 0.62 10.24 10.17
N GLY A 53 0.00 10.22 9.00
CA GLY A 53 0.67 10.36 7.72
C GLY A 53 1.13 11.79 7.46
N THR A 54 1.95 11.95 6.43
CA THR A 54 2.51 13.23 6.00
C THR A 54 2.38 13.40 4.49
N ASN A 55 1.18 13.19 3.97
CA ASN A 55 0.88 13.26 2.55
C ASN A 55 1.67 12.23 1.71
N GLY A 56 1.72 10.98 2.20
CA GLY A 56 2.48 9.89 1.57
C GLY A 56 3.97 9.90 1.88
N GLY A 57 4.42 10.74 2.81
CA GLY A 57 5.78 10.74 3.34
C GLY A 57 5.94 9.83 4.57
N PRO A 58 7.09 9.90 5.24
CA PRO A 58 7.33 9.17 6.49
C PRO A 58 6.29 9.55 7.55
N PRO A 59 5.87 8.60 8.42
CA PRO A 59 4.92 8.89 9.48
C PRO A 59 5.48 9.93 10.47
N ALA A 60 4.61 10.81 10.98
CA ALA A 60 5.00 11.88 11.89
C ALA A 60 4.80 11.50 13.36
N ARG A 61 3.57 11.16 13.75
CA ARG A 61 3.16 10.89 15.12
C ARG A 61 2.64 9.48 15.25
N VAL A 62 3.28 8.65 16.08
CA VAL A 62 2.81 7.31 16.41
C VAL A 62 1.49 7.41 17.18
N LEU A 63 0.53 6.56 16.85
CA LEU A 63 -0.76 6.39 17.51
C LEU A 63 -0.76 5.07 18.30
N LYS A 64 -1.51 5.02 19.39
CA LYS A 64 -1.71 3.77 20.13
C LYS A 64 -2.64 2.80 19.40
N GLY A 65 -3.52 3.33 18.58
CA GLY A 65 -4.47 2.59 17.77
C GLY A 65 -5.14 3.52 16.75
N PHE A 66 -5.88 2.95 15.83
CA PHE A 66 -6.57 3.72 14.79
C PHE A 66 -7.65 4.65 15.33
N GLU A 67 -8.19 4.38 16.52
CA GLU A 67 -9.17 5.24 17.22
C GLU A 67 -8.62 6.61 17.56
N GLU A 68 -7.28 6.75 17.63
CA GLU A 68 -6.62 8.04 17.85
C GLU A 68 -6.47 8.89 16.57
N PHE A 69 -7.10 8.51 15.45
CA PHE A 69 -7.02 9.23 14.17
C PHE A 69 -7.27 10.75 14.29
N ALA A 70 -8.11 11.15 15.25
CA ALA A 70 -8.43 12.55 15.49
C ALA A 70 -7.21 13.41 15.90
N LEU A 71 -6.12 12.78 16.36
CA LEU A 71 -4.87 13.45 16.67
C LEU A 71 -4.06 13.85 15.42
N CYS A 72 -4.41 13.30 14.25
CA CYS A 72 -3.77 13.64 12.99
C CYS A 72 -4.34 14.94 12.41
N PRO A 73 -3.52 15.77 11.77
CA PRO A 73 -3.99 17.00 11.15
C PRO A 73 -4.94 16.68 9.97
N VAL A 74 -5.89 17.59 9.72
CA VAL A 74 -6.70 17.56 8.51
C VAL A 74 -5.88 18.09 7.35
N GLU A 75 -5.79 17.33 6.27
CA GLU A 75 -5.12 17.78 5.06
C GLU A 75 -5.97 18.82 4.31
N GLN A 76 -5.34 19.88 3.84
CA GLN A 76 -6.04 20.92 3.07
C GLN A 76 -6.53 20.43 1.70
N SER A 77 -5.79 19.49 1.09
CA SER A 77 -6.08 18.98 -0.25
C SER A 77 -7.30 18.07 -0.30
N THR A 78 -7.46 17.22 0.70
CA THR A 78 -8.53 16.21 0.76
C THR A 78 -9.64 16.55 1.75
N GLY A 79 -9.35 17.37 2.76
CA GLY A 79 -10.23 17.60 3.90
C GLY A 79 -10.31 16.42 4.86
N LEU A 80 -9.46 15.41 4.68
CA LEU A 80 -9.41 14.18 5.44
C LEU A 80 -8.16 14.13 6.33
N ARG A 81 -8.12 13.18 7.25
CA ARG A 81 -6.95 12.90 8.08
C ARG A 81 -6.24 11.68 7.56
N GLU A 82 -4.96 11.78 7.33
CA GLU A 82 -4.15 10.65 6.89
C GLU A 82 -3.64 9.86 8.08
N VAL A 83 -3.96 8.55 8.10
CA VAL A 83 -3.42 7.59 9.07
C VAL A 83 -2.62 6.55 8.31
N TRP A 84 -1.31 6.64 8.44
CA TRP A 84 -0.36 5.67 7.94
C TRP A 84 -0.44 4.39 8.75
N PHE A 85 -0.16 3.26 8.10
CA PHE A 85 -0.01 1.96 8.76
C PHE A 85 0.97 1.08 7.97
N ARG A 86 1.45 0.04 8.61
CA ARG A 86 2.18 -1.04 8.00
C ARG A 86 1.31 -2.30 8.03
N TYR A 87 1.42 -3.14 7.02
CA TYR A 87 0.87 -4.49 7.11
C TYR A 87 1.70 -5.33 8.07
N ASP A 88 1.06 -6.24 8.78
CA ASP A 88 1.75 -7.31 9.48
C ASP A 88 2.51 -8.17 8.45
N ASP A 89 3.82 -8.24 8.62
CA ASP A 89 4.72 -8.91 7.68
C ASP A 89 5.32 -10.22 8.22
N GLU A 90 4.79 -10.76 9.31
CA GLU A 90 5.31 -11.99 9.92
C GLU A 90 5.36 -13.14 8.92
N MET A 91 4.28 -13.34 8.15
CA MET A 91 4.21 -14.37 7.13
C MET A 91 5.14 -14.11 5.94
N GLU A 92 5.33 -12.87 5.55
CA GLU A 92 6.31 -12.48 4.53
C GLU A 92 7.73 -12.76 5.03
N TYR A 93 8.04 -12.43 6.28
CA TYR A 93 9.32 -12.72 6.91
C TYR A 93 9.63 -14.22 6.89
N VAL A 94 8.66 -15.06 7.29
CA VAL A 94 8.80 -16.52 7.25
C VAL A 94 9.02 -17.03 5.82
N ALA A 95 8.29 -16.47 4.83
CA ALA A 95 8.45 -16.83 3.42
C ALA A 95 9.85 -16.47 2.90
N ARG A 96 10.39 -15.31 3.29
CA ARG A 96 11.75 -14.88 2.96
C ARG A 96 12.81 -15.77 3.61
N ALA A 97 12.64 -16.11 4.88
CA ALA A 97 13.54 -17.05 5.59
C ALA A 97 13.59 -18.44 4.92
N ARG A 98 12.45 -18.89 4.38
CA ARG A 98 12.34 -20.14 3.61
C ARG A 98 12.79 -20.00 2.15
N ARG A 99 13.16 -18.81 1.70
CA ARG A 99 13.56 -18.52 0.30
C ARG A 99 12.51 -18.96 -0.73
N SER A 100 11.24 -18.92 -0.38
CA SER A 100 10.14 -19.32 -1.25
C SER A 100 9.60 -18.13 -2.03
N GLY A 101 10.02 -17.95 -3.28
CA GLY A 101 9.56 -16.88 -4.14
C GLY A 101 8.03 -16.86 -4.37
N VAL A 102 7.37 -18.02 -4.29
CA VAL A 102 5.91 -18.12 -4.40
C VAL A 102 5.25 -17.53 -3.15
N LEU A 103 5.68 -17.97 -1.96
CA LEU A 103 5.13 -17.47 -0.70
C LEU A 103 5.44 -15.98 -0.49
N ILE A 104 6.65 -15.53 -0.87
CA ILE A 104 6.98 -14.10 -0.80
C ILE A 104 5.99 -13.27 -1.62
N ARG A 105 5.69 -13.65 -2.87
CA ARG A 105 4.70 -12.95 -3.69
C ARG A 105 3.28 -13.01 -3.11
N GLN A 106 2.96 -14.11 -2.44
CA GLN A 106 1.64 -14.30 -1.84
C GLN A 106 1.43 -13.40 -0.61
N TYR A 107 2.43 -13.32 0.27
CA TYR A 107 2.31 -12.61 1.55
C TYR A 107 2.86 -11.18 1.54
N GLN A 108 3.55 -10.76 0.46
CA GLN A 108 4.03 -9.39 0.42
C GLN A 108 2.85 -8.41 0.43
N ALA A 109 2.91 -7.46 1.35
CA ALA A 109 1.86 -6.46 1.53
C ALA A 109 2.43 -5.03 1.64
N ASN A 110 3.66 -4.87 2.20
CA ASN A 110 4.37 -3.60 2.28
C ASN A 110 5.20 -3.30 1.02
N SER A 111 4.97 -4.04 -0.06
CA SER A 111 5.59 -3.79 -1.36
C SER A 111 4.64 -4.15 -2.50
N LEU A 112 4.80 -3.49 -3.64
CA LEU A 112 4.07 -3.75 -4.88
C LEU A 112 5.07 -3.89 -6.02
N ALA A 113 5.02 -5.02 -6.74
CA ALA A 113 5.99 -5.36 -7.80
C ALA A 113 7.47 -5.20 -7.37
N GLY A 114 7.78 -5.52 -6.11
CA GLY A 114 9.13 -5.39 -5.56
C GLY A 114 9.50 -3.97 -5.10
N GLN A 115 8.62 -2.99 -5.30
CA GLN A 115 8.80 -1.63 -4.82
C GLN A 115 8.16 -1.48 -3.44
N PRO A 116 8.91 -1.12 -2.38
CA PRO A 116 8.34 -0.79 -1.09
C PRO A 116 7.33 0.37 -1.20
N ILE A 117 6.23 0.25 -0.48
CA ILE A 117 5.14 1.22 -0.52
C ILE A 117 4.80 1.74 0.87
N ILE A 118 4.32 2.96 0.89
CA ILE A 118 3.71 3.61 2.04
C ILE A 118 2.20 3.56 1.83
N THR A 119 1.47 3.02 2.80
CA THR A 119 0.01 2.88 2.75
C THR A 119 -0.63 3.71 3.85
N SER A 120 -1.73 4.39 3.53
CA SER A 120 -2.46 5.22 4.46
C SER A 120 -3.96 5.18 4.20
N PHE A 121 -4.76 5.17 5.27
CA PHE A 121 -6.19 5.48 5.18
C PHE A 121 -6.41 6.98 5.26
N LEU A 122 -7.43 7.45 4.54
CA LEU A 122 -7.93 8.82 4.59
C LEU A 122 -9.28 8.79 5.33
N ILE A 123 -9.32 9.45 6.48
CA ILE A 123 -10.41 9.32 7.46
C ILE A 123 -11.07 10.68 7.67
N ASP A 124 -12.40 10.73 7.70
CA ASP A 124 -13.14 11.95 7.99
C ASP A 124 -13.24 12.23 9.51
N ASN A 125 -13.83 13.37 9.87
CA ASN A 125 -14.00 13.75 11.27
C ASN A 125 -14.96 12.84 12.05
N ALA A 126 -15.80 12.05 11.37
CA ALA A 126 -16.71 11.07 11.99
C ALA A 126 -16.04 9.70 12.21
N GLY A 127 -14.78 9.52 11.75
CA GLY A 127 -14.06 8.27 11.84
C GLY A 127 -14.45 7.26 10.77
N LEU A 128 -14.99 7.73 9.65
CA LEU A 128 -15.25 6.88 8.50
C LEU A 128 -14.03 6.86 7.59
N VAL A 129 -13.67 5.69 7.10
CA VAL A 129 -12.61 5.50 6.09
C VAL A 129 -13.14 5.97 4.75
N GLN A 130 -12.83 7.19 4.37
CA GLN A 130 -13.28 7.81 3.13
C GLN A 130 -12.37 7.52 1.94
N GLY A 131 -11.17 6.99 2.17
CA GLY A 131 -10.24 6.71 1.10
C GLY A 131 -8.96 6.04 1.56
N TYR A 132 -8.08 5.86 0.59
CA TYR A 132 -6.73 5.38 0.83
C TYR A 132 -5.73 6.06 -0.10
N ARG A 133 -4.46 6.01 0.32
CA ARG A 133 -3.29 6.50 -0.43
C ARG A 133 -2.23 5.43 -0.43
N ILE A 134 -1.60 5.23 -1.57
CA ILE A 134 -0.44 4.37 -1.75
C ILE A 134 0.63 5.18 -2.48
N VAL A 135 1.83 5.21 -1.94
CA VAL A 135 2.98 5.90 -2.54
C VAL A 135 4.17 4.97 -2.48
N ASN A 136 5.04 4.96 -3.49
CA ASN A 136 6.31 4.25 -3.34
C ASN A 136 7.12 4.88 -2.20
N ASP A 137 7.85 4.07 -1.44
CA ASP A 137 8.69 4.57 -0.36
C ASP A 137 9.94 5.26 -0.94
N PRO A 138 10.10 6.59 -0.78
CA PRO A 138 11.25 7.31 -1.32
C PRO A 138 12.56 7.04 -0.57
N ARG A 139 12.51 6.32 0.55
CA ARG A 139 13.68 6.00 1.38
C ARG A 139 14.48 4.82 0.86
N VAL A 140 13.94 4.09 -0.12
CA VAL A 140 14.68 3.00 -0.77
C VAL A 140 15.84 3.54 -1.60
N GLU A 141 16.89 2.74 -1.69
CA GLU A 141 18.13 3.11 -2.37
C GLU A 141 18.27 2.46 -3.76
N GLY A 142 19.20 3.00 -4.56
CA GLY A 142 19.66 2.41 -5.80
C GLY A 142 18.61 2.30 -6.89
N SER A 143 18.69 1.21 -7.65
CA SER A 143 17.85 0.96 -8.83
C SER A 143 16.36 0.91 -8.48
N THR A 144 16.00 0.39 -7.29
CA THR A 144 14.62 0.32 -6.81
C THR A 144 13.97 1.71 -6.80
N ARG A 145 14.70 2.75 -6.37
CA ARG A 145 14.21 4.12 -6.37
C ARG A 145 14.05 4.68 -7.78
N ILE A 146 15.00 4.37 -8.68
CA ILE A 146 14.97 4.84 -10.07
C ILE A 146 13.71 4.35 -10.79
N ASP A 147 13.30 3.13 -10.51
CA ASP A 147 12.20 2.44 -11.18
C ASP A 147 10.85 2.65 -10.49
N ALA A 148 10.78 3.47 -9.45
CA ALA A 148 9.55 3.68 -8.67
C ALA A 148 8.37 4.18 -9.55
N PHE A 149 8.63 4.95 -10.60
CA PHE A 149 7.60 5.43 -11.53
C PHE A 149 6.88 4.29 -12.26
N ASN A 150 7.51 3.11 -12.45
CA ASN A 150 6.93 1.99 -13.19
C ASN A 150 5.69 1.39 -12.50
N ILE A 151 5.54 1.53 -11.18
CA ILE A 151 4.34 1.02 -10.50
C ILE A 151 3.09 1.87 -10.77
N ALA A 152 3.22 3.03 -11.41
CA ALA A 152 2.06 3.85 -11.77
C ALA A 152 1.09 3.11 -12.71
N ASP A 153 1.58 2.25 -13.61
CA ASP A 153 0.73 1.46 -14.48
C ASP A 153 -0.07 0.40 -13.69
N LEU A 154 0.53 -0.17 -12.64
CA LEU A 154 -0.21 -1.03 -11.72
C LEU A 154 -1.27 -0.23 -10.94
N PHE A 155 -0.96 0.99 -10.52
CA PHE A 155 -1.91 1.88 -9.87
C PHE A 155 -3.08 2.24 -10.79
N LYS A 156 -2.83 2.49 -12.08
CA LYS A 156 -3.88 2.69 -13.09
C LYS A 156 -4.77 1.45 -13.21
N GLY A 157 -4.17 0.25 -13.16
CA GLY A 157 -4.91 -1.02 -13.14
C GLY A 157 -5.80 -1.18 -11.91
N ILE A 158 -5.30 -0.85 -10.72
CA ILE A 158 -6.06 -0.88 -9.44
C ILE A 158 -7.18 0.16 -9.46
N ALA A 159 -6.90 1.34 -9.97
CA ALA A 159 -7.84 2.46 -10.05
C ALA A 159 -8.99 2.23 -11.05
N GLY A 160 -8.78 1.37 -12.04
CA GLY A 160 -9.70 1.06 -13.12
C GLY A 160 -9.16 1.54 -14.48
N MET A 161 -9.31 0.72 -15.51
CA MET A 161 -8.86 1.05 -16.86
C MET A 161 -9.59 2.26 -17.43
N GLY A 162 -8.88 3.10 -18.19
CA GLY A 162 -9.48 4.21 -18.91
C GLY A 162 -9.54 5.53 -18.16
N ILE A 163 -8.78 5.69 -17.05
CA ILE A 163 -8.63 6.98 -16.40
C ILE A 163 -7.92 7.95 -17.36
N PRO A 164 -8.48 9.16 -17.59
CA PRO A 164 -7.83 10.16 -18.42
C PRO A 164 -6.54 10.65 -17.78
N CYS A 165 -5.47 10.72 -18.57
CA CYS A 165 -4.16 11.16 -18.14
C CYS A 165 -3.75 12.44 -18.88
N THR A 166 -2.97 13.27 -18.21
CA THR A 166 -2.39 14.50 -18.73
C THR A 166 -0.92 14.56 -18.38
N ASP A 167 -0.08 14.73 -19.40
CA ASP A 167 1.32 15.04 -19.21
C ASP A 167 1.48 16.53 -18.83
N LEU A 168 2.25 16.77 -17.79
CA LEU A 168 2.59 18.09 -17.35
C LEU A 168 3.95 18.53 -17.89
N PRO A 169 4.10 19.77 -18.34
CA PRO A 169 5.38 20.29 -18.77
C PRO A 169 6.38 20.39 -17.60
N PRO A 170 7.68 20.39 -17.90
CA PRO A 170 8.69 20.71 -16.91
C PRO A 170 8.44 22.08 -16.25
N ALA A 171 8.59 22.15 -14.93
CA ALA A 171 8.68 23.41 -14.23
C ALA A 171 10.12 23.96 -14.31
N GLU A 172 10.32 25.19 -13.85
CA GLU A 172 11.63 25.82 -13.84
C GLU A 172 12.66 24.97 -13.08
N GLY A 173 13.77 24.66 -13.72
CA GLY A 173 14.84 23.84 -13.17
C GLY A 173 14.62 22.32 -13.21
N GLU A 174 13.44 21.85 -13.58
CA GLU A 174 13.21 20.42 -13.82
C GLU A 174 13.80 20.01 -15.18
N ARG A 175 14.40 18.82 -15.24
CA ARG A 175 15.06 18.34 -16.47
C ARG A 175 14.98 16.82 -16.60
N PRO A 176 15.03 16.28 -17.83
CA PRO A 176 14.98 14.84 -18.08
C PRO A 176 16.13 14.08 -17.41
N ILE A 177 15.86 12.80 -17.12
CA ILE A 177 16.87 11.80 -16.74
C ILE A 177 17.10 10.92 -17.96
N ASN A 178 18.32 10.92 -18.54
CA ASN A 178 18.65 10.16 -19.74
C ASN A 178 17.63 10.37 -20.87
N ASP A 179 17.30 11.63 -21.18
CA ASP A 179 16.31 12.05 -22.18
C ASP A 179 14.85 11.63 -21.90
N ILE A 180 14.58 11.04 -20.74
CA ILE A 180 13.21 10.66 -20.32
C ILE A 180 12.73 11.66 -19.28
N PHE A 181 11.61 12.33 -19.58
CA PHE A 181 10.87 13.18 -18.65
C PHE A 181 9.46 12.64 -18.49
N ILE A 182 9.09 12.23 -17.28
CA ILE A 182 7.74 11.76 -16.95
C ILE A 182 7.20 12.63 -15.83
N LYS A 183 6.09 13.28 -16.09
CA LYS A 183 5.31 14.04 -15.13
C LYS A 183 3.85 13.95 -15.53
N GLU A 184 3.22 12.82 -15.20
CA GLU A 184 1.87 12.46 -15.60
C GLU A 184 0.92 12.49 -14.40
N ILE A 185 -0.27 13.01 -14.61
CA ILE A 185 -1.40 12.92 -13.70
C ILE A 185 -2.58 12.32 -14.44
N CYS A 186 -3.08 11.21 -13.92
CA CYS A 186 -4.34 10.61 -14.36
C CYS A 186 -5.38 10.86 -13.28
N GLU A 187 -6.51 11.46 -13.63
CA GLU A 187 -7.54 11.80 -12.65
C GLU A 187 -8.94 11.51 -13.18
N LEU A 188 -9.74 10.82 -12.36
CA LEU A 188 -11.17 10.64 -12.58
C LEU A 188 -11.92 11.21 -11.37
N LYS A 189 -12.79 12.17 -11.63
CA LYS A 189 -13.68 12.78 -10.64
C LYS A 189 -15.12 12.44 -10.98
N THR A 190 -15.81 11.85 -10.03
CA THR A 190 -17.26 11.69 -10.03
C THR A 190 -17.86 12.43 -8.84
N ASP A 191 -19.17 12.46 -8.71
CA ASP A 191 -19.85 13.16 -7.60
C ASP A 191 -19.52 12.56 -6.22
N ASP A 192 -19.17 11.28 -6.20
CA ASP A 192 -18.94 10.50 -4.98
C ASP A 192 -17.48 10.04 -4.81
N LYS A 193 -16.65 10.09 -5.87
CA LYS A 193 -15.31 9.49 -5.84
C LYS A 193 -14.31 10.30 -6.63
N ILE A 194 -13.12 10.45 -6.05
CA ILE A 194 -11.92 10.94 -6.73
C ILE A 194 -10.89 9.82 -6.78
N VAL A 195 -10.37 9.57 -7.95
CA VAL A 195 -9.27 8.64 -8.20
C VAL A 195 -8.17 9.42 -8.89
N ARG A 196 -6.95 9.36 -8.35
CA ARG A 196 -5.79 10.06 -8.89
C ARG A 196 -4.57 9.16 -8.87
N VAL A 197 -3.91 9.07 -10.02
CA VAL A 197 -2.62 8.39 -10.17
C VAL A 197 -1.60 9.42 -10.65
N GLU A 198 -0.45 9.48 -10.01
CA GLU A 198 0.67 10.30 -10.44
C GLU A 198 1.88 9.43 -10.76
N SER A 199 2.59 9.78 -11.84
CA SER A 199 3.87 9.19 -12.22
C SER A 199 4.89 10.28 -12.48
N ARG A 200 6.08 10.16 -11.89
CA ARG A 200 7.14 11.16 -11.98
C ARG A 200 8.49 10.49 -12.18
N ARG A 201 9.28 11.03 -13.12
CA ARG A 201 10.68 10.70 -13.33
C ARG A 201 11.39 11.89 -13.97
N TYR A 202 12.09 12.65 -13.18
CA TYR A 202 12.88 13.82 -13.64
C TYR A 202 13.86 14.29 -12.57
N TYR A 203 14.83 15.11 -12.96
CA TYR A 203 15.64 15.83 -11.98
C TYR A 203 14.86 17.01 -11.44
N LYS A 204 14.83 17.14 -10.12
CA LYS A 204 14.18 18.23 -9.40
C LYS A 204 15.22 19.16 -8.78
N PRO A 205 15.13 20.49 -8.95
CA PRO A 205 16.08 21.41 -8.35
C PRO A 205 15.99 21.41 -6.82
N GLY A 206 17.11 21.75 -6.17
CA GLY A 206 17.18 21.91 -4.71
C GLY A 206 17.18 20.61 -3.92
N GLN A 207 17.32 19.46 -4.56
CA GLN A 207 17.52 18.19 -3.88
C GLN A 207 19.00 17.84 -3.80
N TYR A 208 19.44 17.52 -2.59
CA TYR A 208 20.82 17.13 -2.30
C TYR A 208 20.85 15.70 -1.75
N ALA A 209 21.87 14.94 -2.15
CA ALA A 209 22.26 13.70 -1.51
C ALA A 209 23.60 13.85 -0.85
N VAL A 210 23.83 13.12 0.21
CA VAL A 210 25.15 12.94 0.80
C VAL A 210 25.79 11.74 0.12
N ASP A 211 26.93 11.93 -0.55
CA ASP A 211 27.73 10.80 -0.98
C ASP A 211 28.28 10.09 0.26
N PRO A 212 27.95 8.79 0.46
CA PRO A 212 28.36 8.07 1.66
C PRO A 212 29.88 7.85 1.76
N ASN A 213 30.62 7.95 0.64
CA ASN A 213 32.05 7.76 0.61
C ASN A 213 32.82 9.06 0.81
N GLU A 214 32.31 10.15 0.26
CA GLU A 214 32.99 11.44 0.28
C GLU A 214 32.43 12.40 1.32
N ASN A 215 31.33 12.05 1.98
CA ASN A 215 30.58 12.93 2.88
C ASN A 215 30.25 14.30 2.27
N ARG A 216 30.06 14.31 0.95
CA ARG A 216 29.89 15.48 0.11
C ARG A 216 28.44 15.61 -0.29
N LEU A 217 27.90 16.84 -0.25
CA LEU A 217 26.58 17.11 -0.81
C LEU A 217 26.71 17.06 -2.34
N THR A 218 26.01 16.12 -2.95
CA THR A 218 25.86 16.06 -4.40
C THR A 218 24.53 16.68 -4.81
N GLU A 219 24.59 17.67 -5.71
CA GLU A 219 23.41 18.13 -6.41
C GLU A 219 22.94 17.03 -7.39
N ASN A 220 21.66 17.00 -7.68
CA ASN A 220 21.03 16.18 -8.70
C ASN A 220 20.40 14.89 -8.21
N GLN A 221 19.71 14.93 -7.10
CA GLN A 221 18.73 13.90 -6.87
C GLN A 221 17.58 14.04 -7.85
N PHE A 222 17.19 12.91 -8.43
CA PHE A 222 16.02 12.85 -9.28
C PHE A 222 14.78 12.47 -8.47
N GLU A 223 13.65 12.95 -8.91
CA GLU A 223 12.35 12.48 -8.45
C GLU A 223 11.93 11.32 -9.34
N SER A 224 11.77 10.15 -8.73
CA SER A 224 11.08 9.02 -9.33
C SER A 224 10.04 8.54 -8.33
N SER A 225 8.79 8.69 -8.67
CA SER A 225 7.69 8.37 -7.75
C SER A 225 6.45 7.94 -8.50
N ALA A 226 5.64 7.13 -7.81
CA ALA A 226 4.28 6.81 -8.19
C ALA A 226 3.37 6.96 -6.98
N ARG A 227 2.15 7.43 -7.22
CA ARG A 227 1.15 7.68 -6.20
C ARG A 227 -0.22 7.28 -6.70
N LEU A 228 -0.99 6.62 -5.86
CA LEU A 228 -2.40 6.35 -6.04
C LEU A 228 -3.18 6.94 -4.87
N GLU A 229 -4.21 7.69 -5.17
CA GLU A 229 -5.21 8.16 -4.21
C GLU A 229 -6.60 7.79 -4.69
N VAL A 230 -7.38 7.24 -3.79
CA VAL A 230 -8.80 6.95 -4.02
C VAL A 230 -9.57 7.42 -2.80
N TYR A 231 -10.51 8.34 -2.97
CA TYR A 231 -11.29 8.82 -1.83
C TYR A 231 -12.63 9.42 -2.22
N HIS A 232 -13.58 9.37 -1.28
CA HIS A 232 -14.82 10.14 -1.33
C HIS A 232 -14.55 11.54 -0.81
N PRO A 233 -14.77 12.59 -1.60
CA PRO A 233 -14.60 13.95 -1.12
C PRO A 233 -15.53 14.20 0.06
N PRO A 234 -15.12 15.00 1.07
CA PRO A 234 -16.00 15.35 2.17
C PRO A 234 -17.29 15.95 1.61
N ARG A 235 -18.41 15.44 2.07
CA ARG A 235 -19.70 16.04 1.70
C ARG A 235 -19.68 17.47 2.17
N ARG A 236 -19.83 18.44 1.25
CA ARG A 236 -20.07 19.81 1.62
C ARG A 236 -21.40 19.82 2.38
N ILE A 237 -21.33 19.97 3.70
CA ILE A 237 -22.50 20.29 4.49
C ILE A 237 -22.85 21.71 3.99
N GLY A 238 -23.92 21.82 3.23
CA GLY A 238 -24.39 23.11 2.74
C GLY A 238 -24.57 24.10 3.90
N PRO A 239 -24.55 25.38 3.62
CA PRO A 239 -24.74 26.41 4.62
C PRO A 239 -26.11 26.29 5.31
#